data_f8a0f9fb11bf6a2df0c45b2379afc00a
#
_entry.id   f8a0f9fb11bf6a2df0c45b2379afc00a
#
_cell.length_a   1.000
_cell.length_b   1.000
_cell.length_c   1.000
_cell.angle_alpha   90.00
_cell.angle_beta   90.00
_cell.angle_gamma   90.00
#
_symmetry.space_group_name_H-M   'P 1'
#
loop_
_entity.id
_entity.type
_entity.pdbx_description
1 polymer ?
#
loop_
_entity_poly.entity_id
_entity_poly.type
_entity_poly.pdbx_seq_one_letter_code
_entity_poly.pdbx_strand_id
1 'polypeptide(L)'
;MGILQRWLSTRQGYALYSTNVMTTAHSAKFDPSDPAQRELAIRVGRSWRELRRGAAMSKVLEHFFGVGEDALEFGQMDTLDLLVQQPGWRMSDLAEALRVDPSTATRAIQRLEKFNLATRCSSTDDKRVVVVSATPFGRQRHAQAAARRQELLVHITTAFNQREMAELAAYLERFVGSLDDFVDNLHPE
;
A
#
# COMPACT_ATOMS: atom_id res chain seq x y z
N MET A 1 16.18 -11.33 5.23
CA MET A 1 15.68 -9.99 4.80
C MET A 1 14.75 -10.23 3.63
N GLY A 2 13.42 -10.20 3.93
CA GLY A 2 12.41 -10.77 3.05
C GLY A 2 12.03 -9.86 1.88
N ILE A 3 11.68 -10.47 0.78
CA ILE A 3 11.21 -9.88 -0.49
C ILE A 3 10.05 -8.86 -0.29
N LEU A 4 9.25 -9.01 0.76
CA LEU A 4 8.12 -8.15 1.07
C LEU A 4 8.47 -6.79 1.69
N GLN A 5 9.59 -6.65 2.39
CA GLN A 5 10.05 -5.34 2.85
C GLN A 5 10.41 -4.40 1.70
N ARG A 6 10.75 -4.96 0.55
CA ARG A 6 11.02 -4.20 -0.67
C ARG A 6 9.75 -3.76 -1.40
N TRP A 7 8.62 -4.41 -1.11
CA TRP A 7 7.33 -4.18 -1.79
C TRP A 7 6.57 -2.96 -1.27
N LEU A 8 6.83 -2.55 -0.04
CA LEU A 8 6.14 -1.44 0.60
C LEU A 8 6.94 -0.13 0.58
N SER A 9 8.19 -0.17 0.17
CA SER A 9 9.10 0.92 0.49
C SER A 9 9.59 1.74 -0.68
N THR A 10 9.04 1.76 -1.87
CA THR A 10 9.43 2.86 -2.79
C THR A 10 8.78 2.77 -4.16
N ARG A 11 8.17 3.85 -4.62
CA ARG A 11 7.95 4.16 -6.05
C ARG A 11 9.24 4.12 -6.89
N GLN A 12 10.42 4.18 -6.31
CA GLN A 12 11.69 4.02 -7.02
C GLN A 12 11.93 2.60 -7.53
N GLY A 13 11.24 1.57 -7.01
CA GLY A 13 11.30 0.19 -7.51
C GLY A 13 10.55 -0.04 -8.83
N TYR A 14 9.57 0.80 -9.15
CA TYR A 14 8.75 0.63 -10.36
C TYR A 14 9.47 1.02 -11.65
N ALA A 15 10.45 1.92 -11.60
CA ALA A 15 11.13 2.43 -12.79
C ALA A 15 12.12 1.46 -13.44
N LEU A 16 12.58 0.43 -12.75
CA LEU A 16 13.64 -0.46 -13.24
C LEU A 16 13.16 -1.76 -13.90
N TYR A 17 11.87 -2.12 -13.78
CA TYR A 17 11.31 -3.33 -14.39
C TYR A 17 10.54 -3.09 -15.70
N SER A 18 10.38 -1.83 -16.11
CA SER A 18 9.54 -1.45 -17.23
C SER A 18 10.16 -1.63 -18.63
N THR A 19 11.37 -2.17 -18.78
CA THR A 19 12.07 -2.00 -20.05
C THR A 19 12.17 -3.26 -20.92
N ASN A 20 11.63 -4.43 -20.57
CA ASN A 20 11.88 -5.60 -21.41
C ASN A 20 10.80 -6.69 -21.48
N VAL A 21 9.51 -6.36 -21.40
CA VAL A 21 8.46 -7.33 -21.77
C VAL A 21 7.42 -6.68 -22.65
N MET A 22 7.36 -7.16 -23.89
CA MET A 22 6.33 -6.93 -24.91
C MET A 22 6.57 -5.77 -25.90
N THR A 23 7.56 -5.97 -26.75
CA THR A 23 7.44 -5.50 -28.14
C THR A 23 6.84 -6.66 -28.94
N THR A 24 5.53 -6.62 -29.20
CA THR A 24 4.84 -7.12 -30.42
C THR A 24 3.36 -7.30 -30.15
N ALA A 25 2.61 -6.42 -30.62
CA ALA A 25 1.32 -6.45 -31.29
C ALA A 25 0.78 -5.03 -31.22
N HIS A 26 0.61 -4.38 -32.34
CA HIS A 26 -0.24 -3.20 -32.47
C HIS A 26 -1.68 -3.64 -32.15
N SER A 27 -1.94 -3.78 -30.88
CA SER A 27 -3.29 -3.99 -30.35
C SER A 27 -4.06 -2.72 -30.62
N ALA A 28 -5.15 -2.80 -31.36
CA ALA A 28 -6.08 -1.70 -31.53
C ALA A 28 -6.39 -1.10 -30.15
N LYS A 29 -6.47 0.23 -30.07
CA LYS A 29 -6.87 0.88 -28.82
C LYS A 29 -8.21 0.30 -28.37
N PHE A 30 -8.37 0.16 -27.06
CA PHE A 30 -9.62 -0.25 -26.44
C PHE A 30 -10.75 0.72 -26.86
N ASP A 31 -11.82 0.20 -27.46
CA ASP A 31 -12.99 0.95 -27.88
C ASP A 31 -14.18 0.68 -26.95
N PRO A 32 -14.51 1.61 -26.04
CA PRO A 32 -15.64 1.41 -25.14
C PRO A 32 -17.02 1.45 -25.83
N SER A 33 -17.09 1.84 -27.11
CA SER A 33 -18.34 1.79 -27.91
C SER A 33 -18.64 0.40 -28.44
N ASP A 34 -17.61 -0.46 -28.60
CA ASP A 34 -17.78 -1.85 -28.97
C ASP A 34 -18.45 -2.64 -27.82
N PRO A 35 -19.57 -3.36 -28.07
CA PRO A 35 -20.29 -4.08 -27.02
C PRO A 35 -19.46 -5.13 -26.28
N ALA A 36 -18.58 -5.86 -26.97
CA ALA A 36 -17.74 -6.89 -26.36
C ALA A 36 -16.66 -6.26 -25.46
N GLN A 37 -16.04 -5.17 -25.90
CA GLN A 37 -15.04 -4.45 -25.13
C GLN A 37 -15.69 -3.72 -23.94
N ARG A 38 -16.90 -3.20 -24.11
CA ARG A 38 -17.70 -2.63 -23.01
C ARG A 38 -17.93 -3.66 -21.89
N GLU A 39 -18.30 -4.89 -22.25
CA GLU A 39 -18.49 -5.96 -21.26
C GLU A 39 -17.19 -6.27 -20.48
N LEU A 40 -16.02 -6.23 -21.13
CA LEU A 40 -14.73 -6.34 -20.43
C LEU A 40 -14.52 -5.19 -19.43
N ALA A 41 -14.82 -3.95 -19.81
CA ALA A 41 -14.75 -2.81 -18.89
C ALA A 41 -15.69 -2.95 -17.69
N ILE A 42 -16.92 -3.44 -17.93
CA ILE A 42 -17.88 -3.71 -16.85
C ILE A 42 -17.35 -4.80 -15.90
N ARG A 43 -16.74 -5.86 -16.42
CA ARG A 43 -16.13 -6.92 -15.62
C ARG A 43 -15.00 -6.38 -14.75
N VAL A 44 -14.12 -5.56 -15.30
CA VAL A 44 -13.03 -4.88 -14.54
C VAL A 44 -13.64 -4.01 -13.44
N GLY A 45 -14.62 -3.17 -13.76
CA GLY A 45 -15.29 -2.30 -12.79
C GLY A 45 -16.02 -3.08 -11.68
N ARG A 46 -16.60 -4.24 -11.99
CA ARG A 46 -17.22 -5.14 -11.01
C ARG A 46 -16.18 -5.75 -10.09
N SER A 47 -15.08 -6.28 -10.65
CA SER A 47 -13.97 -6.85 -9.87
C SER A 47 -13.33 -5.81 -8.96
N TRP A 48 -13.12 -4.59 -9.46
CA TRP A 48 -12.64 -3.46 -8.66
C TRP A 48 -13.56 -3.13 -7.49
N ARG A 49 -14.88 -3.12 -7.72
CA ARG A 49 -15.86 -2.89 -6.66
C ARG A 49 -15.81 -3.99 -5.61
N GLU A 50 -15.72 -5.25 -6.04
CA GLU A 50 -15.66 -6.41 -5.15
C GLU A 50 -14.39 -6.39 -4.30
N LEU A 51 -13.22 -6.11 -4.89
CA LEU A 51 -11.96 -5.93 -4.14
C LEU A 51 -12.07 -4.83 -3.09
N ARG A 52 -12.76 -3.73 -3.40
CA ARG A 52 -12.85 -2.58 -2.51
C ARG A 52 -13.90 -2.73 -1.40
N ARG A 53 -15.02 -3.42 -1.66
CA ARG A 53 -16.20 -3.45 -0.80
C ARG A 53 -16.79 -4.84 -0.56
N GLY A 54 -16.17 -5.88 -1.11
CA GLY A 54 -16.67 -7.25 -0.99
C GLY A 54 -16.56 -7.77 0.44
N ALA A 55 -17.46 -8.65 0.82
CA ALA A 55 -17.48 -9.27 2.15
C ALA A 55 -16.18 -10.06 2.43
N ALA A 56 -15.56 -10.64 1.40
CA ALA A 56 -14.27 -11.31 1.52
C ALA A 56 -13.17 -10.33 1.94
N MET A 57 -13.14 -9.13 1.36
CA MET A 57 -12.16 -8.11 1.72
C MET A 57 -12.32 -7.65 3.17
N SER A 58 -13.55 -7.46 3.66
CA SER A 58 -13.79 -7.13 5.07
C SER A 58 -13.17 -8.18 6.00
N LYS A 59 -13.37 -9.48 5.72
CA LYS A 59 -12.78 -10.56 6.49
C LYS A 59 -11.25 -10.62 6.40
N VAL A 60 -10.70 -10.31 5.22
CA VAL A 60 -9.24 -10.20 5.03
C VAL A 60 -8.68 -9.07 5.89
N LEU A 61 -9.36 -7.93 5.97
CA LEU A 61 -8.95 -6.80 6.79
C LEU A 61 -9.03 -7.11 8.29
N GLU A 62 -10.11 -7.77 8.72
CA GLU A 62 -10.24 -8.28 10.09
C GLU A 62 -9.09 -9.25 10.44
N HIS A 63 -8.73 -10.12 9.51
CA HIS A 63 -7.61 -11.04 9.70
C HIS A 63 -6.27 -10.29 9.80
N PHE A 64 -6.03 -9.25 8.99
CA PHE A 64 -4.78 -8.48 9.01
C PHE A 64 -4.65 -7.59 10.24
N PHE A 65 -5.69 -6.85 10.56
CA PHE A 65 -5.66 -5.73 11.47
C PHE A 65 -6.34 -6.00 12.81
N GLY A 66 -7.03 -7.13 12.92
CA GLY A 66 -7.81 -7.49 14.11
C GLY A 66 -9.25 -7.01 14.03
N VAL A 67 -9.99 -7.26 15.11
CA VAL A 67 -11.39 -6.88 15.29
C VAL A 67 -11.57 -6.11 16.59
N GLY A 68 -12.63 -5.30 16.68
CA GLY A 68 -12.95 -4.55 17.89
C GLY A 68 -12.18 -3.26 18.04
N GLU A 69 -12.12 -2.74 19.26
CA GLU A 69 -11.54 -1.43 19.57
C GLU A 69 -10.03 -1.34 19.32
N ASP A 70 -9.33 -2.47 19.40
CA ASP A 70 -7.89 -2.58 19.15
C ASP A 70 -7.54 -2.88 17.69
N ALA A 71 -8.53 -2.90 16.79
CA ALA A 71 -8.29 -3.10 15.36
C ALA A 71 -7.55 -1.90 14.79
N LEU A 72 -6.55 -2.19 13.94
CA LEU A 72 -5.82 -1.15 13.22
C LEU A 72 -6.57 -0.78 11.93
N GLU A 73 -6.51 0.48 11.57
CA GLU A 73 -6.96 0.96 10.26
C GLU A 73 -5.82 0.95 9.25
N PHE A 74 -6.13 0.96 7.95
CA PHE A 74 -5.12 1.02 6.89
C PHE A 74 -4.10 2.14 7.11
N GLY A 75 -4.54 3.38 7.31
CA GLY A 75 -3.63 4.51 7.50
C GLY A 75 -2.73 4.39 8.74
N GLN A 76 -3.19 3.70 9.79
CA GLN A 76 -2.36 3.39 10.95
C GLN A 76 -1.29 2.34 10.60
N MET A 77 -1.67 1.33 9.81
CA MET A 77 -0.74 0.31 9.37
C MET A 77 0.31 0.87 8.42
N ASP A 78 -0.07 1.69 7.45
CA ASP A 78 0.85 2.36 6.53
C ASP A 78 1.84 3.26 7.30
N THR A 79 1.36 3.98 8.31
CA THR A 79 2.22 4.78 9.18
C THR A 79 3.17 3.89 9.98
N LEU A 80 2.69 2.78 10.53
CA LEU A 80 3.50 1.85 11.30
C LEU A 80 4.52 1.12 10.41
N ASP A 81 4.17 0.79 9.17
CA ASP A 81 5.08 0.24 8.15
C ASP A 81 6.31 1.16 7.93
N LEU A 82 6.11 2.49 7.90
CA LEU A 82 7.22 3.46 7.83
C LEU A 82 8.02 3.50 9.14
N LEU A 83 7.33 3.57 10.29
CA LEU A 83 8.00 3.69 11.59
C LEU A 83 8.92 2.52 11.92
N VAL A 84 8.68 1.33 11.38
CA VAL A 84 9.54 0.16 11.61
C VAL A 84 10.78 0.11 10.71
N GLN A 85 10.83 0.94 9.64
CA GLN A 85 11.92 0.93 8.67
C GLN A 85 13.19 1.61 9.21
N GLN A 86 13.04 2.59 10.11
CA GLN A 86 14.16 3.29 10.70
C GLN A 86 13.91 3.65 12.19
N PRO A 87 14.94 3.95 12.95
CA PRO A 87 14.85 4.17 14.40
C PRO A 87 14.01 5.38 14.81
N GLY A 88 13.87 6.37 13.94
CA GLY A 88 13.07 7.57 14.23
C GLY A 88 12.82 8.40 12.98
N TRP A 89 11.64 9.03 12.94
CA TRP A 89 11.18 9.89 11.86
C TRP A 89 10.91 11.30 12.40
N ARG A 90 11.39 12.33 11.71
CA ARG A 90 10.86 13.69 11.92
C ARG A 90 9.43 13.74 11.38
N MET A 91 8.60 14.55 12.01
CA MET A 91 7.19 14.64 11.57
C MET A 91 7.03 15.15 10.14
N SER A 92 7.90 16.08 9.68
CA SER A 92 7.93 16.57 8.30
C SER A 92 8.21 15.44 7.30
N ASP A 93 9.27 14.66 7.57
CA ASP A 93 9.74 13.60 6.69
C ASP A 93 8.71 12.44 6.63
N LEU A 94 8.04 12.19 7.77
CA LEU A 94 6.97 11.20 7.84
C LEU A 94 5.72 11.65 7.05
N ALA A 95 5.33 12.91 7.13
CA ALA A 95 4.21 13.46 6.37
C ALA A 95 4.47 13.39 4.86
N GLU A 96 5.68 13.73 4.43
CA GLU A 96 6.13 13.61 3.04
C GLU A 96 6.11 12.15 2.57
N ALA A 97 6.67 11.23 3.35
CA ALA A 97 6.71 9.80 3.02
C ALA A 97 5.30 9.19 2.93
N LEU A 98 4.38 9.62 3.79
CA LEU A 98 2.96 9.22 3.76
C LEU A 98 2.16 9.93 2.66
N ARG A 99 2.69 11.02 2.07
CA ARG A 99 2.01 11.88 1.10
C ARG A 99 0.70 12.46 1.63
N VAL A 100 0.74 12.90 2.86
CA VAL A 100 -0.38 13.56 3.53
C VAL A 100 0.07 14.91 4.07
N ASP A 101 -0.89 15.76 4.39
CA ASP A 101 -0.58 17.00 5.09
C ASP A 101 -0.07 16.74 6.52
N PRO A 102 0.73 17.68 7.11
CA PRO A 102 1.30 17.51 8.45
C PRO A 102 0.26 17.27 9.55
N SER A 103 -0.95 17.78 9.39
CA SER A 103 -2.04 17.60 10.37
C SER A 103 -2.57 16.16 10.34
N THR A 104 -2.67 15.56 9.15
CA THR A 104 -3.06 14.16 8.97
C THR A 104 -2.00 13.22 9.53
N ALA A 105 -0.70 13.45 9.25
CA ALA A 105 0.39 12.69 9.85
C ALA A 105 0.37 12.77 11.39
N THR A 106 0.13 13.97 11.94
CA THR A 106 0.03 14.18 13.39
C THR A 106 -1.09 13.35 14.00
N ARG A 107 -2.28 13.34 13.38
CA ARG A 107 -3.42 12.53 13.85
C ARG A 107 -3.14 11.03 13.77
N ALA A 108 -2.47 10.56 12.70
CA ALA A 108 -2.07 9.17 12.58
C ALA A 108 -1.15 8.75 13.73
N ILE A 109 -0.14 9.57 14.06
CA ILE A 109 0.76 9.30 15.19
C ILE A 109 0.03 9.33 16.52
N GLN A 110 -0.85 10.31 16.78
CA GLN A 110 -1.65 10.35 18.00
C GLN A 110 -2.49 9.08 18.20
N ARG A 111 -3.06 8.53 17.12
CA ARG A 111 -3.78 7.25 17.17
C ARG A 111 -2.85 6.09 17.51
N LEU A 112 -1.67 6.00 16.90
CA LEU A 112 -0.69 4.97 17.22
C LEU A 112 -0.18 5.08 18.66
N GLU A 113 0.03 6.30 19.17
CA GLU A 113 0.41 6.52 20.58
C GLU A 113 -0.68 6.06 21.54
N LYS A 114 -1.95 6.33 21.25
CA LYS A 114 -3.10 5.86 22.04
C LYS A 114 -3.11 4.34 22.23
N PHE A 115 -2.67 3.60 21.20
CA PHE A 115 -2.57 2.13 21.24
C PHE A 115 -1.17 1.63 21.62
N ASN A 116 -0.29 2.51 22.11
CA ASN A 116 1.08 2.18 22.47
C ASN A 116 1.91 1.54 21.33
N LEU A 117 1.60 1.89 20.08
CA LEU A 117 2.29 1.38 18.89
C LEU A 117 3.45 2.30 18.45
N ALA A 118 3.35 3.57 18.75
CA ALA A 118 4.37 4.59 18.49
C ALA A 118 4.65 5.42 19.75
N THR A 119 5.78 6.10 19.76
CA THR A 119 6.15 7.03 20.80
C THR A 119 6.98 8.17 20.23
N ARG A 120 6.86 9.35 20.84
CA ARG A 120 7.75 10.49 20.56
C ARG A 120 8.95 10.43 21.49
N CYS A 121 10.13 10.65 20.95
CA CYS A 121 11.37 10.73 21.69
C CYS A 121 12.27 11.83 21.13
N SER A 122 13.26 12.26 21.91
CA SER A 122 14.32 13.12 21.39
C SER A 122 15.21 12.33 20.45
N SER A 123 15.68 12.97 19.37
CA SER A 123 16.67 12.35 18.47
C SER A 123 17.95 12.02 19.25
N THR A 124 18.61 10.94 18.84
CA THR A 124 19.93 10.57 19.37
C THR A 124 21.01 11.58 18.98
N ASP A 125 20.86 12.21 17.81
CA ASP A 125 21.86 13.10 17.24
C ASP A 125 21.69 14.55 17.71
N ASP A 126 20.44 14.99 17.92
CA ASP A 126 20.12 16.31 18.48
C ASP A 126 18.88 16.20 19.40
N LYS A 127 19.10 16.33 20.68
CA LYS A 127 18.05 16.25 21.73
C LYS A 127 16.94 17.31 21.58
N ARG A 128 17.17 18.36 20.78
CA ARG A 128 16.16 19.39 20.48
C ARG A 128 15.14 18.94 19.42
N VAL A 129 15.49 17.91 18.66
CA VAL A 129 14.66 17.37 17.60
C VAL A 129 13.79 16.25 18.14
N VAL A 130 12.48 16.39 18.03
CA VAL A 130 11.53 15.32 18.36
C VAL A 130 11.35 14.42 17.14
N VAL A 131 11.53 13.13 17.36
CA VAL A 131 11.28 12.09 16.37
C VAL A 131 10.23 11.12 16.88
N VAL A 132 9.58 10.45 15.96
CA VAL A 132 8.58 9.40 16.22
C VAL A 132 9.19 8.04 15.88
N SER A 133 8.98 7.07 16.75
CA SER A 133 9.50 5.71 16.59
C SER A 133 8.42 4.68 16.91
N ALA A 134 8.48 3.51 16.28
CA ALA A 134 7.65 2.38 16.70
C ALA A 134 8.12 1.85 18.06
N THR A 135 7.19 1.59 18.97
CA THR A 135 7.47 0.88 20.23
C THR A 135 7.83 -0.58 19.98
N PRO A 136 8.40 -1.32 20.96
CA PRO A 136 8.57 -2.77 20.86
C PRO A 136 7.23 -3.48 20.57
N PHE A 137 6.15 -3.05 21.22
CA PHE A 137 4.81 -3.59 20.97
C PHE A 137 4.30 -3.24 19.55
N GLY A 138 4.54 -2.02 19.07
CA GLY A 138 4.23 -1.62 17.69
C GLY A 138 4.97 -2.48 16.67
N ARG A 139 6.27 -2.75 16.87
CA ARG A 139 7.04 -3.66 15.99
C ARG A 139 6.47 -5.08 16.00
N GLN A 140 6.06 -5.59 17.15
CA GLN A 140 5.45 -6.91 17.27
C GLN A 140 4.12 -6.97 16.50
N ARG A 141 3.25 -5.98 16.69
CA ARG A 141 1.96 -5.88 15.97
C ARG A 141 2.16 -5.77 14.46
N HIS A 142 3.12 -4.95 14.03
CA HIS A 142 3.50 -4.87 12.62
C HIS A 142 3.96 -6.23 12.06
N ALA A 143 4.84 -6.93 12.76
CA ALA A 143 5.34 -8.24 12.32
C ALA A 143 4.21 -9.27 12.19
N GLN A 144 3.24 -9.27 13.11
CA GLN A 144 2.06 -10.13 13.05
C GLN A 144 1.19 -9.83 11.83
N ALA A 145 0.90 -8.55 11.56
CA ALA A 145 0.14 -8.15 10.38
C ALA A 145 0.91 -8.47 9.07
N ALA A 146 2.22 -8.28 9.05
CA ALA A 146 3.06 -8.62 7.91
C ALA A 146 3.05 -10.13 7.62
N ALA A 147 3.08 -10.99 8.64
CA ALA A 147 2.98 -12.44 8.49
C ALA A 147 1.63 -12.84 7.87
N ARG A 148 0.53 -12.28 8.36
CA ARG A 148 -0.83 -12.55 7.82
C ARG A 148 -1.00 -12.06 6.38
N ARG A 149 -0.43 -10.90 6.05
CA ARG A 149 -0.38 -10.40 4.65
C ARG A 149 0.40 -11.37 3.75
N GLN A 150 1.51 -11.93 4.26
CA GLN A 150 2.28 -12.94 3.55
C GLN A 150 1.48 -14.22 3.29
N GLU A 151 0.72 -14.70 4.27
CA GLU A 151 -0.15 -15.88 4.12
C GLU A 151 -1.17 -15.69 2.99
N LEU A 152 -1.83 -14.52 2.95
CA LEU A 152 -2.76 -14.21 1.85
C LEU A 152 -2.05 -14.15 0.50
N LEU A 153 -0.88 -13.49 0.44
CA LEU A 153 -0.13 -13.39 -0.81
C LEU A 153 0.24 -14.78 -1.34
N VAL A 154 0.76 -15.65 -0.47
CA VAL A 154 1.06 -17.04 -0.83
C VAL A 154 -0.20 -17.74 -1.34
N HIS A 155 -1.34 -17.59 -0.66
CA HIS A 155 -2.60 -18.18 -1.09
C HIS A 155 -3.03 -17.68 -2.48
N ILE A 156 -3.00 -16.36 -2.71
CA ILE A 156 -3.37 -15.79 -4.01
C ILE A 156 -2.43 -16.29 -5.12
N THR A 157 -1.12 -16.35 -4.86
CA THR A 157 -0.15 -16.79 -5.87
C THR A 157 -0.34 -18.24 -6.30
N THR A 158 -0.97 -19.09 -5.49
CA THR A 158 -1.30 -20.46 -5.90
C THR A 158 -2.36 -20.56 -6.99
N ALA A 159 -3.16 -19.49 -7.20
CA ALA A 159 -4.18 -19.44 -8.24
C ALA A 159 -3.61 -19.13 -9.65
N PHE A 160 -2.33 -18.78 -9.75
CA PHE A 160 -1.70 -18.31 -10.98
C PHE A 160 -0.39 -19.05 -11.24
N ASN A 161 -0.08 -19.31 -12.49
CA ASN A 161 1.26 -19.71 -12.87
C ASN A 161 2.21 -18.50 -12.95
N GLN A 162 3.51 -18.72 -13.11
CA GLN A 162 4.53 -17.66 -13.12
C GLN A 162 4.25 -16.58 -14.19
N ARG A 163 3.82 -16.98 -15.38
CA ARG A 163 3.54 -16.06 -16.48
C ARG A 163 2.31 -15.20 -16.18
N GLU A 164 1.23 -15.84 -15.74
CA GLU A 164 -0.02 -15.14 -15.36
C GLU A 164 0.23 -14.16 -14.21
N MET A 165 1.07 -14.53 -13.24
CA MET A 165 1.42 -13.63 -12.14
C MET A 165 2.22 -12.41 -12.62
N ALA A 166 3.16 -12.60 -13.56
CA ALA A 166 3.92 -11.50 -14.14
C ALA A 166 3.02 -10.57 -14.98
N GLU A 167 2.09 -11.13 -15.76
CA GLU A 167 1.12 -10.37 -16.53
C GLU A 167 0.17 -9.59 -15.61
N LEU A 168 -0.33 -10.21 -14.54
CA LEU A 168 -1.18 -9.56 -13.54
C LEU A 168 -0.46 -8.39 -12.86
N ALA A 169 0.80 -8.58 -12.46
CA ALA A 169 1.60 -7.52 -11.86
C ALA A 169 1.73 -6.32 -12.80
N ALA A 170 2.10 -6.56 -14.07
CA ALA A 170 2.25 -5.50 -15.08
C ALA A 170 0.92 -4.77 -15.36
N TYR A 171 -0.22 -5.50 -15.39
CA TYR A 171 -1.53 -4.87 -15.57
C TYR A 171 -1.96 -4.03 -14.37
N LEU A 172 -1.71 -4.50 -13.15
CA LEU A 172 -2.02 -3.74 -11.94
C LEU A 172 -1.15 -2.48 -11.83
N GLU A 173 0.14 -2.56 -12.13
CA GLU A 173 1.04 -1.41 -12.16
C GLU A 173 0.55 -0.35 -13.16
N ARG A 174 0.20 -0.77 -14.37
CA ARG A 174 -0.33 0.14 -15.39
C ARG A 174 -1.69 0.72 -14.98
N PHE A 175 -2.55 -0.06 -14.33
CA PHE A 175 -3.83 0.41 -13.82
C PHE A 175 -3.64 1.49 -12.75
N VAL A 176 -2.74 1.29 -11.79
CA VAL A 176 -2.40 2.28 -10.76
C VAL A 176 -1.83 3.55 -11.38
N GLY A 177 -0.87 3.42 -12.32
CA GLY A 177 -0.32 4.58 -13.04
C GLY A 177 -1.41 5.39 -13.78
N SER A 178 -2.39 4.71 -14.40
CA SER A 178 -3.51 5.41 -15.07
C SER A 178 -4.42 6.15 -14.09
N LEU A 179 -4.54 5.69 -12.84
CA LEU A 179 -5.28 6.43 -11.81
C LEU A 179 -4.50 7.68 -11.36
N ASP A 180 -3.18 7.56 -11.17
CA ASP A 180 -2.32 8.70 -10.84
C ASP A 180 -2.42 9.77 -11.95
N ASP A 181 -2.24 9.37 -13.22
CA ASP A 181 -2.36 10.28 -14.38
C ASP A 181 -3.73 10.97 -14.44
N PHE A 182 -4.80 10.25 -14.10
CA PHE A 182 -6.14 10.84 -14.08
C PHE A 182 -6.28 11.90 -12.97
N VAL A 183 -5.75 11.64 -11.78
CA VAL A 183 -5.79 12.59 -10.66
C VAL A 183 -4.97 13.84 -10.97
N ASP A 184 -3.77 13.68 -11.54
CA ASP A 184 -2.91 14.80 -11.92
C ASP A 184 -3.61 15.72 -12.96
N ASN A 185 -4.42 15.12 -13.86
CA ASN A 185 -5.21 15.89 -14.84
C ASN A 185 -6.48 16.54 -14.26
N LEU A 186 -6.95 16.14 -13.08
CA LEU A 186 -8.08 16.80 -12.40
C LEU A 186 -7.70 18.13 -11.74
N HIS A 187 -6.44 18.27 -11.37
CA HIS A 187 -5.90 19.44 -10.69
C HIS A 187 -4.63 19.91 -11.40
N PRO A 188 -4.72 20.43 -12.64
CA PRO A 188 -3.57 21.07 -13.28
C PRO A 188 -3.18 22.29 -12.43
N GLU A 189 -1.93 22.33 -11.96
CA GLU A 189 -1.36 23.49 -11.26
C GLU A 189 -1.36 24.75 -12.14
#